data_f7b3fe7a4402390dd08e66eb7c954d6a
#
_entry.id   f7b3fe7a4402390dd08e66eb7c954d6a
#
_cell.length_a   1.000
_cell.length_b   1.000
_cell.length_c   1.000
_cell.angle_alpha   90.00
_cell.angle_beta   90.00
_cell.angle_gamma   90.00
#
_symmetry.space_group_name_H-M   'P 1'
#
loop_
_entity.id
_entity.type
_entity.pdbx_description
1 polymer ?
#
loop_
_entity_poly.entity_id
_entity_poly.type
_entity_poly.pdbx_seq_one_letter_code
_entity_poly.pdbx_strand_id
1 'polypeptide(L)' 'MRVHFGGHLVYYQAERQPWAEIHIPGPLLLDQVIDQLRIPRGEIAISAVNGEAVDARTYLVTDSDEVQFFPPTNGG' A
#
# COMPACT_ATOMS: atom_id res chain seq x y z
N MET A 1 -8.34 7.46 -2.29
CA MET A 1 -7.25 6.99 -1.42
C MET A 1 -5.92 7.25 -2.11
N ARG A 2 -5.01 7.92 -1.44
CA ARG A 2 -3.66 8.11 -1.96
C ARG A 2 -2.77 6.98 -1.47
N VAL A 3 -1.99 6.41 -2.38
CA VAL A 3 -1.11 5.30 -2.06
C VAL A 3 0.32 5.64 -2.46
N HIS A 4 1.23 5.47 -1.52
CA HIS A 4 2.65 5.65 -1.73
C HIS A 4 3.32 4.29 -1.89
N PHE A 5 4.10 4.15 -2.96
CA PHE A 5 4.85 2.94 -3.27
C PHE A 5 6.32 3.21 -2.98
N GLY A 6 6.78 2.75 -1.82
CA GLY A 6 8.17 2.97 -1.41
C GLY A 6 9.15 2.13 -2.20
N GLY A 7 10.35 2.69 -2.42
CA GLY A 7 11.45 1.96 -3.06
C GLY A 7 11.05 1.30 -4.38
N HIS A 8 11.40 0.03 -4.53
CA HIS A 8 11.13 -0.71 -5.76
C HIS A 8 9.65 -1.05 -5.96
N LEU A 9 8.80 -0.79 -4.97
CA LEU A 9 7.37 -1.07 -5.12
C LEU A 9 6.73 -0.25 -6.25
N VAL A 10 7.36 0.83 -6.66
CA VAL A 10 6.88 1.61 -7.81
C VAL A 10 6.76 0.75 -9.07
N TYR A 11 7.51 -0.34 -9.17
CA TYR A 11 7.43 -1.21 -10.33
C TYR A 11 6.12 -2.00 -10.42
N TYR A 12 5.36 -2.04 -9.34
CA TYR A 12 4.04 -2.66 -9.34
C TYR A 12 2.93 -1.69 -9.73
N GLN A 13 3.26 -0.44 -9.98
CA GLN A 13 2.32 0.60 -10.37
C GLN A 13 2.55 0.90 -11.87
N ALA A 14 1.45 0.98 -12.63
CA ALA A 14 1.54 1.06 -14.08
C ALA A 14 2.36 2.24 -14.57
N GLU A 15 2.24 3.38 -13.91
CA GLU A 15 2.94 4.60 -14.31
C GLU A 15 4.29 4.76 -13.65
N ARG A 16 4.62 3.85 -12.73
CA ARG A 16 5.89 3.84 -12.00
C ARG A 16 6.16 5.14 -11.25
N GLN A 17 5.09 5.73 -10.73
CA GLN A 17 5.16 6.92 -9.90
C GLN A 17 5.09 6.52 -8.43
N PRO A 18 5.75 7.25 -7.53
CA PRO A 18 5.72 6.90 -6.10
C PRO A 18 4.35 7.08 -5.48
N TRP A 19 3.51 7.92 -6.03
CA TRP A 19 2.17 8.17 -5.54
C TRP A 19 1.14 7.84 -6.60
N ALA A 20 0.04 7.22 -6.19
CA ALA A 20 -1.09 6.97 -7.07
C ALA A 20 -2.39 7.27 -6.34
N GLU A 21 -3.40 7.68 -7.09
CA GLU A 21 -4.75 7.84 -6.58
C GLU A 21 -5.54 6.59 -6.92
N ILE A 22 -6.11 5.96 -5.91
CA ILE A 22 -6.88 4.72 -6.06
C ILE A 22 -8.23 4.93 -5.41
N HIS A 23 -9.30 4.55 -6.13
CA HIS A 23 -10.65 4.70 -5.60
C HIS A 23 -11.21 3.34 -5.21
N ILE A 24 -11.79 3.27 -4.02
CA ILE A 24 -12.45 2.07 -3.54
C ILE A 24 -13.90 2.40 -3.19
N PRO A 25 -14.85 1.50 -3.47
CA PRO A 25 -16.28 1.82 -3.31
C PRO A 25 -16.73 1.89 -1.87
N GLY A 26 -15.97 1.32 -0.95
CA GLY A 26 -16.29 1.31 0.46
C GLY A 26 -15.11 0.75 1.25
N PRO A 27 -15.26 0.60 2.57
CA PRO A 27 -14.16 0.07 3.37
C PRO A 27 -13.73 -1.31 2.91
N LEU A 28 -12.42 -1.51 2.83
CA LEU A 28 -11.80 -2.78 2.47
C LEU A 28 -10.69 -3.06 3.46
N LEU A 29 -10.41 -4.33 3.69
CA LEU A 29 -9.19 -4.69 4.39
C LEU A 29 -8.00 -4.24 3.52
N LEU A 30 -6.98 -3.69 4.16
CA LEU A 30 -5.80 -3.24 3.43
C LEU A 30 -5.17 -4.39 2.64
N ASP A 31 -5.25 -5.61 3.18
CA ASP A 31 -4.80 -6.81 2.50
C ASP A 31 -5.49 -7.00 1.15
N GLN A 32 -6.79 -6.69 1.08
CA GLN A 32 -7.55 -6.77 -0.17
C GLN A 32 -7.09 -5.72 -1.18
N VAL A 33 -6.73 -4.54 -0.70
CA VAL A 33 -6.17 -3.49 -1.57
C VAL A 33 -4.82 -3.95 -2.13
N ILE A 34 -3.98 -4.53 -1.30
CA ILE A 34 -2.69 -5.06 -1.73
C ILE A 34 -2.88 -6.12 -2.83
N ASP A 35 -3.87 -7.00 -2.66
CA ASP A 35 -4.19 -7.99 -3.68
C ASP A 35 -4.61 -7.35 -5.00
N GLN A 36 -5.43 -6.31 -4.95
CA GLN A 36 -5.88 -5.61 -6.14
C GLN A 36 -4.72 -4.93 -6.86
N LEU A 37 -3.75 -4.46 -6.12
CA LEU A 37 -2.55 -3.85 -6.68
C LEU A 37 -1.55 -4.88 -7.21
N ARG A 38 -1.80 -6.16 -6.93
CA ARG A 38 -0.95 -7.26 -7.35
C ARG A 38 0.47 -7.17 -6.81
N ILE A 39 0.61 -6.64 -5.61
CA ILE A 39 1.90 -6.59 -4.93
C ILE A 39 2.04 -7.85 -4.10
N PRO A 40 3.08 -8.66 -4.32
CA PRO A 40 3.33 -9.80 -3.45
C PRO A 40 3.56 -9.33 -2.01
N ARG A 41 2.90 -9.99 -1.05
CA ARG A 41 2.98 -9.55 0.34
C ARG A 41 4.39 -9.57 0.90
N GLY A 42 5.23 -10.48 0.45
CA GLY A 42 6.64 -10.53 0.86
C GLY A 42 7.45 -9.32 0.45
N GLU A 43 6.93 -8.51 -0.49
CA GLU A 43 7.61 -7.29 -0.92
C GLU A 43 7.28 -6.09 -0.04
N ILE A 44 6.34 -6.23 0.89
CA ILE A 44 5.93 -5.14 1.79
C ILE A 44 6.35 -5.51 3.20
N ALA A 45 7.25 -4.73 3.78
CA ALA A 45 7.66 -4.93 5.17
C ALA A 45 6.75 -4.16 6.12
N ILE A 46 6.35 -2.95 5.73
CA ILE A 46 5.55 -2.07 6.59
C ILE A 46 4.45 -1.46 5.74
N SER A 47 3.22 -1.50 6.27
CA SER A 47 2.09 -0.73 5.75
C SER A 47 1.75 0.34 6.77
N ALA A 48 1.56 1.57 6.32
CA ALA A 48 1.13 2.66 7.19
C ALA A 48 -0.12 3.31 6.63
N VAL A 49 -1.02 3.71 7.51
CA VAL A 49 -2.23 4.43 7.13
C VAL A 49 -2.29 5.71 7.94
N ASN A 50 -2.38 6.83 7.23
CA ASN A 50 -2.41 8.16 7.85
C ASN A 50 -1.26 8.37 8.81
N GLY A 51 -0.09 7.86 8.45
CA GLY A 51 1.13 8.03 9.23
C GLY A 51 1.38 7.00 10.31
N GLU A 52 0.51 6.02 10.47
CA GLU A 52 0.67 5.00 11.50
C GLU A 52 0.82 3.62 10.91
N ALA A 53 1.80 2.85 11.39
CA ALA A 53 1.99 1.47 10.96
C ALA A 53 0.79 0.62 11.41
N VAL A 54 0.29 -0.20 10.50
CA VAL A 54 -0.88 -1.04 10.76
C VAL A 54 -0.65 -2.46 10.26
N ASP A 55 -1.47 -3.39 10.76
CA ASP A 55 -1.51 -4.75 10.25
C ASP A 55 -2.53 -4.80 9.11
N ALA A 56 -2.04 -5.02 7.89
CA ALA A 56 -2.90 -5.03 6.70
C ALA A 56 -3.98 -6.10 6.76
N ARG A 57 -3.77 -7.15 7.52
CA ARG A 57 -4.74 -8.27 7.62
C ARG A 57 -5.99 -7.89 8.38
N THR A 58 -5.91 -6.87 9.22
CA THR A 58 -7.01 -6.50 10.11
C THR A 58 -7.47 -5.06 9.96
N TYR A 59 -6.73 -4.23 9.25
CA TYR A 59 -7.04 -2.80 9.15
C TYR A 59 -7.98 -2.52 7.98
N LEU A 60 -9.09 -1.83 8.24
CA LEU A 60 -10.02 -1.39 7.20
C LEU A 60 -9.62 0.00 6.73
N VAL A 61 -9.44 0.16 5.44
CA VAL A 61 -9.15 1.46 4.82
C VAL A 61 -10.38 1.96 4.08
N THR A 62 -10.46 3.27 3.93
CA THR A 62 -11.52 3.94 3.19
C THR A 62 -10.92 4.79 2.08
N ASP A 63 -11.76 5.30 1.20
CA ASP A 63 -11.32 6.10 0.06
C ASP A 63 -10.65 7.42 0.47
N SER A 64 -10.86 7.86 1.70
CA SER A 64 -10.25 9.11 2.20
C SER A 64 -8.91 8.90 2.89
N ASP A 65 -8.44 7.67 3.02
CA ASP A 65 -7.19 7.40 3.72
C ASP A 65 -5.97 7.60 2.82
N GLU A 66 -4.83 7.86 3.46
CA GLU A 66 -3.54 7.88 2.81
C GLU A 66 -2.75 6.67 3.26
N VAL A 67 -2.32 5.85 2.31
CA VAL A 67 -1.65 4.59 2.60
C VAL A 67 -0.22 4.65 2.07
N GLN A 68 0.72 4.12 2.83
CA GLN A 68 2.12 4.04 2.42
C GLN A 68 2.60 2.61 2.58
N PHE A 69 3.24 2.09 1.54
CA PHE A 69 3.88 0.78 1.58
C PHE A 69 5.39 0.93 1.51
N PHE A 70 6.08 0.23 2.39
CA PHE A 70 7.54 0.26 2.43
C PHE A 70 8.07 -1.16 2.22
N PRO A 71 9.04 -1.32 1.31
CA PRO A 71 9.64 -2.64 1.10
C PRO A 71 10.59 -2.99 2.24
N PRO A 72 10.97 -4.26 2.34
CA PRO A 72 12.04 -4.62 3.27
C PRO A 72 13.31 -3.87 2.89
N THR A 73 13.96 -3.30 3.89
CA THR A 73 15.29 -2.77 3.68
C THR A 73 16.22 -3.93 3.90
N ASN A 74 16.85 -4.39 2.86
CA ASN A 74 17.74 -5.53 2.97
C ASN A 74 19.17 -5.09 3.16
N GLY A 75 19.37 -3.92 3.70
CA GLY A 75 20.70 -3.46 4.08
C GLY A 75 21.71 -3.45 2.97
N GLY A 76 21.25 -3.70 1.83
CA GLY A 76 22.23 -3.79 0.75
C GLY A 76 21.61 -3.53 -0.50
#